data_85eb83aa59b3369a75785b06ad5ce9db
#
_entry.id   85eb83aa59b3369a75785b06ad5ce9db
#
_cell.length_a   1.000
_cell.length_b   1.000
_cell.length_c   1.000
_cell.angle_alpha   90.00
_cell.angle_beta   90.00
_cell.angle_gamma   90.00
#
_symmetry.space_group_name_H-M   'P 1'
#
loop_
_entity.id
_entity.type
_entity.pdbx_description
1 polymer ?
#
loop_
_entity_poly.entity_id
_entity_poly.type
_entity_poly.pdbx_seq_one_letter_code
_entity_poly.pdbx_strand_id
1 'polypeptide(L)'
;GTTLHKREGNPYPRMAETPSGMLNAVGLQNKGVHYFVEHIYPRIKDIRTNMIVNVSGSAIEDYVKTAEIINDLVNIPAIELNISCPNVKQGGMAFGVTAKGAEEVVKAVRSVYKKTLIVKLSPNVTDITEIARAAENGGADSVSLINTLLGMAVDAERKRPILSTVTGGMSGAAVKPIALRMVWQVAKAVKIPVIGLGGIMNWKDAVEFMLAGASAIQIGTANFIDPAITVKVAEGIDDYLNRHNYKLSLIHISEPTRHSL
;
A
#
# COMPACT_ATOMS: atom_id res chain seq x y z
N GLY A 1 0.90 5.00 -8.58
CA GLY A 1 1.01 6.20 -7.74
C GLY A 1 0.91 7.45 -8.58
N THR A 2 0.46 8.52 -7.96
CA THR A 2 0.35 9.86 -8.56
C THR A 2 1.28 10.79 -7.81
N THR A 3 2.10 11.57 -8.53
CA THR A 3 3.02 12.56 -7.98
C THR A 3 2.65 13.96 -8.45
N LEU A 4 3.14 15.01 -7.80
CA LEU A 4 2.89 16.38 -8.22
C LEU A 4 3.32 16.62 -9.67
N HIS A 5 4.54 16.21 -9.99
CA HIS A 5 5.12 16.32 -11.33
C HIS A 5 5.26 14.94 -11.99
N LYS A 6 5.32 14.94 -13.32
CA LYS A 6 5.63 13.74 -14.12
C LYS A 6 6.92 13.07 -13.66
N ARG A 7 6.92 11.72 -13.63
CA ARG A 7 8.12 10.89 -13.42
C ARG A 7 8.27 9.88 -14.54
N GLU A 8 9.47 9.78 -15.11
CA GLU A 8 9.78 8.80 -16.17
C GLU A 8 10.00 7.40 -15.60
N GLY A 9 10.28 7.29 -14.30
CA GLY A 9 10.70 6.06 -13.67
C GLY A 9 12.19 5.76 -13.87
N ASN A 10 12.60 4.57 -13.42
CA ASN A 10 13.98 4.12 -13.55
C ASN A 10 14.26 3.50 -14.93
N PRO A 11 15.53 3.45 -15.37
CA PRO A 11 15.94 2.73 -16.58
C PRO A 11 15.60 1.23 -16.54
N TYR A 12 15.51 0.60 -17.69
CA TYR A 12 15.38 -0.85 -17.83
C TYR A 12 16.73 -1.57 -17.65
N PRO A 13 16.72 -2.83 -17.19
CA PRO A 13 15.59 -3.60 -16.66
C PRO A 13 15.18 -3.13 -15.26
N ARG A 14 13.89 -3.01 -15.02
CA ARG A 14 13.32 -2.50 -13.77
C ARG A 14 12.25 -3.41 -13.15
N MET A 15 12.07 -4.59 -13.72
CA MET A 15 11.23 -5.67 -13.18
C MET A 15 11.93 -7.01 -13.44
N ALA A 16 11.78 -7.94 -12.51
CA ALA A 16 12.30 -9.29 -12.62
C ALA A 16 11.40 -10.28 -11.86
N GLU A 17 11.19 -11.46 -12.42
CA GLU A 17 10.54 -12.56 -11.71
C GLU A 17 11.48 -13.16 -10.69
N THR A 18 10.90 -13.74 -9.63
CA THR A 18 11.56 -14.59 -8.64
C THR A 18 10.76 -15.88 -8.46
N PRO A 19 11.32 -16.96 -7.87
CA PRO A 19 10.60 -18.23 -7.73
C PRO A 19 9.21 -18.15 -7.09
N SER A 20 8.96 -17.17 -6.22
CA SER A 20 7.67 -17.02 -5.50
C SER A 20 7.16 -15.59 -5.49
N GLY A 21 7.48 -14.80 -6.52
CA GLY A 21 7.03 -13.41 -6.62
C GLY A 21 7.77 -12.63 -7.68
N MET A 22 7.96 -11.34 -7.44
CA MET A 22 8.65 -10.46 -8.36
C MET A 22 9.42 -9.35 -7.64
N LEU A 23 10.46 -8.86 -8.29
CA LEU A 23 11.17 -7.64 -7.93
C LEU A 23 10.77 -6.52 -8.89
N ASN A 24 10.56 -5.32 -8.36
CA ASN A 24 10.37 -4.14 -9.19
C ASN A 24 11.13 -2.92 -8.64
N ALA A 25 11.58 -2.11 -9.57
CA ALA A 25 12.19 -0.81 -9.33
C ALA A 25 11.65 0.19 -10.37
N VAL A 26 10.33 0.23 -10.59
CA VAL A 26 9.69 1.08 -11.62
C VAL A 26 9.98 2.56 -11.39
N GLY A 27 10.12 3.02 -10.14
CA GLY A 27 10.46 4.41 -9.81
C GLY A 27 9.28 5.38 -9.96
N LEU A 28 8.07 4.92 -9.66
CA LEU A 28 6.83 5.73 -9.68
C LEU A 28 6.55 6.40 -11.03
N GLN A 29 6.76 5.70 -12.15
CA GLN A 29 6.43 6.23 -13.47
C GLN A 29 4.97 6.66 -13.53
N ASN A 30 4.73 7.95 -13.77
CA ASN A 30 3.39 8.53 -13.92
C ASN A 30 3.48 9.92 -14.58
N LYS A 31 2.35 10.42 -15.06
CA LYS A 31 2.28 11.69 -15.78
C LYS A 31 2.00 12.91 -14.89
N GLY A 32 1.91 12.73 -13.57
CA GLY A 32 1.64 13.79 -12.60
C GLY A 32 0.15 14.04 -12.35
N VAL A 33 -0.15 14.77 -11.26
CA VAL A 33 -1.53 14.99 -10.79
C VAL A 33 -2.36 15.83 -11.77
N HIS A 34 -1.77 16.82 -12.43
CA HIS A 34 -2.49 17.64 -13.40
C HIS A 34 -2.99 16.80 -14.59
N TYR A 35 -2.12 15.92 -15.13
CA TYR A 35 -2.54 14.99 -16.17
C TYR A 35 -3.63 14.01 -15.66
N PHE A 36 -3.54 13.56 -14.40
CA PHE A 36 -4.58 12.75 -13.79
C PHE A 36 -5.92 13.47 -13.80
N VAL A 37 -5.97 14.72 -13.35
CA VAL A 37 -7.19 15.54 -13.28
C VAL A 37 -7.78 15.80 -14.68
N GLU A 38 -6.95 16.14 -15.65
CA GLU A 38 -7.39 16.53 -16.99
C GLU A 38 -7.78 15.35 -17.88
N HIS A 39 -7.09 14.19 -17.75
CA HIS A 39 -7.22 13.12 -18.73
C HIS A 39 -7.71 11.78 -18.16
N ILE A 40 -7.46 11.50 -16.90
CA ILE A 40 -7.84 10.23 -16.27
C ILE A 40 -9.13 10.38 -15.48
N TYR A 41 -9.20 11.35 -14.59
CA TYR A 41 -10.37 11.56 -13.73
C TYR A 41 -11.69 11.67 -14.48
N PRO A 42 -11.82 12.40 -15.63
CA PRO A 42 -13.07 12.46 -16.36
C PRO A 42 -13.59 11.11 -16.87
N ARG A 43 -12.68 10.14 -17.04
CA ARG A 43 -13.02 8.79 -17.53
C ARG A 43 -13.46 7.84 -16.41
N ILE A 44 -13.11 8.15 -15.17
CA ILE A 44 -13.33 7.24 -14.03
C ILE A 44 -14.35 7.79 -13.01
N LYS A 45 -14.64 9.08 -13.01
CA LYS A 45 -15.47 9.75 -12.01
C LYS A 45 -16.90 9.18 -11.90
N ASP A 46 -17.44 8.63 -12.99
CA ASP A 46 -18.81 8.11 -13.07
C ASP A 46 -18.87 6.58 -12.93
N ILE A 47 -17.73 5.90 -12.73
CA ILE A 47 -17.69 4.46 -12.49
C ILE A 47 -18.23 4.17 -11.07
N ARG A 48 -19.15 3.22 -10.97
CA ARG A 48 -19.78 2.83 -9.70
C ARG A 48 -18.85 2.01 -8.81
N THR A 49 -17.74 2.62 -8.39
CA THR A 49 -16.81 2.06 -7.41
C THR A 49 -16.07 3.19 -6.70
N ASN A 50 -15.53 2.92 -5.51
CA ASN A 50 -14.71 3.87 -4.80
C ASN A 50 -13.30 3.91 -5.40
N MET A 51 -12.92 5.04 -6.00
CA MET A 51 -11.58 5.26 -6.52
C MET A 51 -10.70 5.88 -5.45
N ILE A 52 -9.65 5.16 -5.05
CA ILE A 52 -8.64 5.64 -4.09
C ILE A 52 -7.38 5.99 -4.87
N VAL A 53 -6.93 7.25 -4.76
CA VAL A 53 -5.71 7.70 -5.45
C VAL A 53 -4.50 7.49 -4.54
N ASN A 54 -3.54 6.68 -4.99
CA ASN A 54 -2.26 6.53 -4.31
C ASN A 54 -1.37 7.74 -4.61
N VAL A 55 -0.99 8.49 -3.58
CA VAL A 55 -0.21 9.73 -3.65
C VAL A 55 1.21 9.50 -3.17
N SER A 56 2.19 9.95 -3.94
CA SER A 56 3.61 9.88 -3.58
C SER A 56 4.31 11.22 -3.87
N GLY A 57 5.37 11.51 -3.12
CA GLY A 57 6.16 12.72 -3.29
C GLY A 57 7.63 12.50 -2.94
N SER A 58 8.48 13.49 -3.22
CA SER A 58 9.89 13.53 -2.83
C SER A 58 10.17 14.54 -1.70
N ALA A 59 9.24 15.43 -1.47
CA ALA A 59 9.23 16.42 -0.39
C ALA A 59 7.83 16.51 0.20
N ILE A 60 7.68 17.01 1.41
CA ILE A 60 6.37 17.17 2.07
C ILE A 60 5.44 18.04 1.22
N GLU A 61 5.98 19.10 0.63
CA GLU A 61 5.24 20.02 -0.24
C GLU A 61 4.64 19.33 -1.47
N ASP A 62 5.31 18.31 -2.01
CA ASP A 62 4.77 17.53 -3.15
C ASP A 62 3.52 16.75 -2.72
N TYR A 63 3.55 16.13 -1.53
CA TYR A 63 2.39 15.42 -0.97
C TYR A 63 1.24 16.37 -0.69
N VAL A 64 1.51 17.50 -0.05
CA VAL A 64 0.52 18.52 0.32
C VAL A 64 -0.17 19.06 -0.93
N LYS A 65 0.56 19.54 -1.91
CA LYS A 65 -0.01 20.09 -3.15
C LYS A 65 -0.80 19.06 -3.96
N THR A 66 -0.30 17.82 -4.02
CA THR A 66 -1.03 16.73 -4.71
C THR A 66 -2.34 16.41 -3.99
N ALA A 67 -2.32 16.31 -2.67
CA ALA A 67 -3.50 16.02 -1.87
C ALA A 67 -4.54 17.17 -1.94
N GLU A 68 -4.09 18.42 -1.94
CA GLU A 68 -4.93 19.61 -2.08
C GLU A 68 -5.70 19.60 -3.42
N ILE A 69 -5.02 19.33 -4.53
CA ILE A 69 -5.64 19.21 -5.85
C ILE A 69 -6.69 18.09 -5.87
N ILE A 70 -6.39 16.94 -5.28
CA ILE A 70 -7.28 15.77 -5.26
C ILE A 70 -8.46 15.99 -4.30
N ASN A 71 -8.29 16.81 -3.25
CA ASN A 71 -9.35 17.07 -2.27
C ASN A 71 -10.62 17.62 -2.92
N ASP A 72 -10.50 18.40 -3.97
CA ASP A 72 -11.63 19.04 -4.67
C ASP A 72 -12.32 18.12 -5.69
N LEU A 73 -11.77 16.95 -5.97
CA LEU A 73 -12.36 16.01 -6.92
C LEU A 73 -13.55 15.26 -6.29
N VAL A 74 -14.74 15.49 -6.82
CA VAL A 74 -15.95 14.73 -6.45
C VAL A 74 -15.73 13.27 -6.78
N ASN A 75 -16.33 12.31 -6.13
CA ASN A 75 -16.18 10.86 -6.38
C ASN A 75 -14.76 10.25 -6.19
N ILE A 76 -13.82 11.01 -5.62
CA ILE A 76 -12.60 10.47 -5.05
C ILE A 76 -12.74 10.54 -3.52
N PRO A 77 -13.20 9.46 -2.85
CA PRO A 77 -13.52 9.49 -1.42
C PRO A 77 -12.30 9.43 -0.52
N ALA A 78 -11.16 8.94 -1.04
CA ALA A 78 -9.95 8.73 -0.26
C ALA A 78 -8.68 8.92 -1.09
N ILE A 79 -7.58 9.20 -0.39
CA ILE A 79 -6.22 9.01 -0.90
C ILE A 79 -5.47 7.99 -0.06
N GLU A 80 -4.55 7.25 -0.69
CA GLU A 80 -3.56 6.42 -0.03
C GLU A 80 -2.19 7.09 -0.12
N LEU A 81 -1.69 7.60 0.99
CA LEU A 81 -0.42 8.30 1.06
C LEU A 81 0.73 7.30 1.13
N ASN A 82 1.50 7.17 0.08
CA ASN A 82 2.65 6.28 0.00
C ASN A 82 3.91 7.01 0.53
N ILE A 83 4.20 6.82 1.82
CA ILE A 83 5.35 7.44 2.48
C ILE A 83 6.63 6.61 2.38
N SER A 84 6.61 5.50 1.65
CA SER A 84 7.76 4.58 1.50
C SER A 84 8.79 5.04 0.47
N CYS A 85 8.54 6.14 -0.24
CA CYS A 85 9.43 6.65 -1.28
C CYS A 85 10.69 7.26 -0.67
N PRO A 86 11.91 6.86 -1.08
CA PRO A 86 13.14 7.48 -0.56
C PRO A 86 13.21 8.96 -0.94
N ASN A 87 13.49 9.82 0.05
CA ASN A 87 13.64 11.24 -0.15
C ASN A 87 15.06 11.58 -0.65
N VAL A 88 15.18 11.81 -1.96
CA VAL A 88 16.48 12.12 -2.60
C VAL A 88 17.02 13.51 -2.18
N LYS A 89 16.13 14.45 -1.82
CA LYS A 89 16.53 15.84 -1.49
C LYS A 89 17.02 16.02 -0.05
N GLN A 90 16.68 15.11 0.87
CA GLN A 90 17.06 15.18 2.28
C GLN A 90 17.93 13.98 2.72
N GLY A 91 18.89 13.58 1.90
CA GLY A 91 19.83 12.51 2.24
C GLY A 91 19.29 11.09 2.05
N GLY A 92 18.25 10.89 1.21
CA GLY A 92 17.82 9.58 0.75
C GLY A 92 16.93 8.78 1.73
N MET A 93 16.57 9.32 2.90
CA MET A 93 15.66 8.65 3.82
C MET A 93 14.20 8.86 3.42
N ALA A 94 13.43 7.78 3.37
CA ALA A 94 11.97 7.83 3.20
C ALA A 94 11.30 8.37 4.47
N PHE A 95 10.25 9.18 4.32
CA PHE A 95 9.47 9.66 5.48
C PHE A 95 8.93 8.51 6.34
N GLY A 96 8.59 7.37 5.71
CA GLY A 96 8.04 6.19 6.38
C GLY A 96 9.05 5.30 7.10
N VAL A 97 10.31 5.69 7.28
CA VAL A 97 11.29 4.87 8.03
C VAL A 97 11.53 5.38 9.46
N THR A 98 11.01 6.55 9.80
CA THR A 98 11.03 7.09 11.16
C THR A 98 9.64 7.54 11.60
N ALA A 99 9.31 7.36 12.87
CA ALA A 99 8.03 7.81 13.44
C ALA A 99 7.84 9.33 13.25
N LYS A 100 8.88 10.12 13.50
CA LYS A 100 8.85 11.58 13.32
C LYS A 100 8.53 11.98 11.88
N GLY A 101 9.22 11.40 10.90
CA GLY A 101 8.98 11.71 9.48
C GLY A 101 7.58 11.29 9.01
N ALA A 102 7.09 10.13 9.48
CA ALA A 102 5.73 9.67 9.19
C ALA A 102 4.68 10.65 9.75
N GLU A 103 4.82 11.04 11.01
CA GLU A 103 3.90 11.98 11.65
C GLU A 103 3.90 13.35 10.97
N GLU A 104 5.07 13.89 10.65
CA GLU A 104 5.21 15.20 9.99
C GLU A 104 4.52 15.24 8.63
N VAL A 105 4.76 14.26 7.75
CA VAL A 105 4.13 14.23 6.42
C VAL A 105 2.62 14.01 6.52
N VAL A 106 2.16 13.15 7.43
CA VAL A 106 0.72 12.90 7.61
C VAL A 106 0.01 14.14 8.14
N LYS A 107 0.56 14.83 9.16
CA LYS A 107 0.03 16.10 9.67
C LYS A 107 -0.06 17.17 8.60
N ALA A 108 0.99 17.33 7.81
CA ALA A 108 1.03 18.30 6.73
C ALA A 108 -0.07 18.04 5.69
N VAL A 109 -0.24 16.78 5.26
CA VAL A 109 -1.30 16.41 4.33
C VAL A 109 -2.68 16.55 4.95
N ARG A 110 -2.86 16.12 6.22
CA ARG A 110 -4.14 16.24 6.93
C ARG A 110 -4.63 17.69 7.04
N SER A 111 -3.73 18.67 7.12
CA SER A 111 -4.11 20.08 7.22
C SER A 111 -4.91 20.56 6.02
N VAL A 112 -4.64 20.04 4.82
CA VAL A 112 -5.28 20.43 3.55
C VAL A 112 -6.31 19.40 3.04
N TYR A 113 -6.11 18.11 3.34
CA TYR A 113 -6.98 17.04 2.84
C TYR A 113 -8.05 16.68 3.88
N LYS A 114 -9.34 16.79 3.50
CA LYS A 114 -10.48 16.67 4.43
C LYS A 114 -11.26 15.36 4.32
N LYS A 115 -10.93 14.53 3.32
CA LYS A 115 -11.56 13.23 3.10
C LYS A 115 -10.73 12.12 3.76
N THR A 116 -11.07 10.86 3.50
CA THR A 116 -10.38 9.71 4.09
C THR A 116 -8.92 9.64 3.67
N LEU A 117 -8.03 9.68 4.65
CA LEU A 117 -6.58 9.61 4.51
C LEU A 117 -6.06 8.25 4.98
N ILE A 118 -5.67 7.41 4.03
CA ILE A 118 -5.01 6.13 4.28
C ILE A 118 -3.51 6.34 4.19
N VAL A 119 -2.72 5.76 5.10
CA VAL A 119 -1.25 5.86 5.06
C VAL A 119 -0.64 4.49 4.81
N LYS A 120 0.10 4.36 3.70
CA LYS A 120 0.75 3.11 3.30
C LYS A 120 2.14 2.99 3.87
N LEU A 121 2.33 1.97 4.73
CA LEU A 121 3.52 1.76 5.53
C LEU A 121 4.56 0.88 4.82
N SER A 122 5.84 1.20 5.05
CA SER A 122 6.97 0.40 4.59
C SER A 122 7.26 -0.76 5.55
N PRO A 123 7.56 -1.96 5.04
CA PRO A 123 8.05 -3.08 5.86
C PRO A 123 9.54 -2.97 6.22
N ASN A 124 10.27 -2.05 5.59
CA ASN A 124 11.74 -1.93 5.72
C ASN A 124 12.09 -1.07 6.94
N VAL A 125 11.57 -1.43 8.08
CA VAL A 125 11.73 -0.76 9.39
C VAL A 125 11.91 -1.81 10.48
N THR A 126 12.52 -1.43 11.59
CA THR A 126 12.73 -2.33 12.74
C THR A 126 11.40 -2.64 13.44
N ASP A 127 10.59 -1.62 13.70
CA ASP A 127 9.26 -1.74 14.30
C ASP A 127 8.23 -0.94 13.50
N ILE A 128 7.35 -1.66 12.79
CA ILE A 128 6.30 -1.05 11.98
C ILE A 128 5.18 -0.44 12.86
N THR A 129 5.06 -0.88 14.11
CA THR A 129 4.01 -0.37 15.02
C THR A 129 4.28 1.06 15.45
N GLU A 130 5.55 1.46 15.58
CA GLU A 130 5.92 2.86 15.84
C GLU A 130 5.51 3.78 14.70
N ILE A 131 5.73 3.35 13.46
CA ILE A 131 5.34 4.12 12.28
C ILE A 131 3.81 4.20 12.15
N ALA A 132 3.11 3.11 12.47
CA ALA A 132 1.65 3.07 12.45
C ALA A 132 1.03 4.04 13.47
N ARG A 133 1.53 4.05 14.72
CA ARG A 133 1.11 5.02 15.74
C ARG A 133 1.40 6.46 15.34
N ALA A 134 2.56 6.69 14.72
CA ALA A 134 2.92 8.03 14.23
C ALA A 134 1.97 8.50 13.11
N ALA A 135 1.57 7.61 12.21
CA ALA A 135 0.56 7.91 11.19
C ALA A 135 -0.81 8.23 11.81
N GLU A 136 -1.25 7.44 12.80
CA GLU A 136 -2.48 7.69 13.57
C GLU A 136 -2.43 9.05 14.28
N ASN A 137 -1.33 9.36 14.99
CA ASN A 137 -1.11 10.65 15.67
C ASN A 137 -1.07 11.81 14.67
N GLY A 138 -0.60 11.58 13.46
CA GLY A 138 -0.59 12.54 12.35
C GLY A 138 -1.98 12.84 11.78
N GLY A 139 -3.01 12.06 12.14
CA GLY A 139 -4.39 12.24 11.69
C GLY A 139 -4.78 11.35 10.50
N ALA A 140 -4.13 10.20 10.33
CA ALA A 140 -4.58 9.17 9.40
C ALA A 140 -5.92 8.57 9.87
N ASP A 141 -6.84 8.31 8.93
CA ASP A 141 -8.10 7.61 9.20
C ASP A 141 -7.92 6.08 9.12
N SER A 142 -6.88 5.61 8.43
CA SER A 142 -6.56 4.21 8.27
C SER A 142 -5.08 4.04 7.88
N VAL A 143 -4.52 2.87 8.15
CA VAL A 143 -3.20 2.49 7.64
C VAL A 143 -3.30 1.28 6.72
N SER A 144 -2.47 1.24 5.67
CA SER A 144 -2.33 0.07 4.79
C SER A 144 -0.89 -0.46 4.87
N LEU A 145 -0.71 -1.76 4.91
CA LEU A 145 0.59 -2.41 4.95
C LEU A 145 0.53 -3.85 4.41
N ILE A 146 1.57 -4.27 3.67
CA ILE A 146 2.88 -3.64 3.58
C ILE A 146 3.16 -3.11 2.16
N ASN A 147 4.04 -2.13 2.04
CA ASN A 147 4.72 -1.88 0.77
C ASN A 147 5.73 -3.01 0.49
N THR A 148 6.56 -2.91 -0.54
CA THR A 148 7.49 -3.95 -0.95
C THR A 148 8.71 -4.06 -0.02
N LEU A 149 9.19 -5.29 0.20
CA LEU A 149 10.44 -5.58 0.89
C LEU A 149 11.64 -5.32 -0.03
N LEU A 150 12.69 -4.73 0.49
CA LEU A 150 13.92 -4.55 -0.28
C LEU A 150 14.57 -5.91 -0.57
N GLY A 151 14.86 -6.15 -1.85
CA GLY A 151 15.47 -7.37 -2.33
C GLY A 151 16.42 -7.13 -3.50
N MET A 152 17.11 -8.19 -3.92
CA MET A 152 18.07 -8.19 -5.02
C MET A 152 18.01 -9.49 -5.79
N ALA A 153 18.29 -9.44 -7.09
CA ALA A 153 18.54 -10.62 -7.90
C ALA A 153 19.79 -10.40 -8.76
N VAL A 154 20.58 -11.47 -8.92
CA VAL A 154 21.85 -11.48 -9.66
C VAL A 154 21.75 -12.50 -10.77
N ASP A 155 22.16 -12.10 -11.98
CA ASP A 155 22.41 -13.01 -13.08
C ASP A 155 23.81 -13.60 -12.92
N ALA A 156 23.88 -14.89 -12.57
CA ALA A 156 25.12 -15.58 -12.27
C ALA A 156 26.04 -15.70 -13.52
N GLU A 157 25.44 -15.91 -14.69
CA GLU A 157 26.20 -16.05 -15.94
C GLU A 157 26.79 -14.71 -16.38
N ARG A 158 26.01 -13.63 -16.27
CA ARG A 158 26.43 -12.27 -16.61
C ARG A 158 27.19 -11.56 -15.51
N LYS A 159 27.24 -12.16 -14.31
CA LYS A 159 27.91 -11.65 -13.09
C LYS A 159 27.54 -10.21 -12.75
N ARG A 160 26.23 -9.89 -12.84
CA ARG A 160 25.72 -8.55 -12.58
C ARG A 160 24.30 -8.57 -12.01
N PRO A 161 23.86 -7.51 -11.31
CA PRO A 161 22.46 -7.36 -10.91
C PRO A 161 21.51 -7.44 -12.10
N ILE A 162 20.32 -8.03 -11.88
CA ILE A 162 19.27 -8.09 -12.91
C ILE A 162 18.64 -6.71 -13.10
N LEU A 163 18.35 -6.00 -11.99
CA LEU A 163 17.75 -4.67 -12.05
C LEU A 163 18.80 -3.59 -12.27
N SER A 164 18.47 -2.57 -13.05
CA SER A 164 19.33 -1.39 -13.31
C SER A 164 19.68 -0.62 -12.03
N THR A 165 18.82 -0.66 -11.03
CA THR A 165 18.97 -0.03 -9.71
C THR A 165 19.67 -0.93 -8.67
N VAL A 166 20.19 -2.08 -9.09
CA VAL A 166 20.80 -3.13 -8.23
C VAL A 166 19.75 -3.79 -7.34
N THR A 167 19.03 -3.04 -6.53
CA THR A 167 17.97 -3.50 -5.63
C THR A 167 16.59 -3.07 -6.12
N GLY A 168 15.56 -3.77 -5.67
CA GLY A 168 14.16 -3.45 -5.95
C GLY A 168 13.23 -3.93 -4.86
N GLY A 169 11.97 -3.58 -4.95
CA GLY A 169 10.95 -4.03 -4.02
C GLY A 169 10.44 -5.41 -4.39
N MET A 170 10.51 -6.36 -3.46
CA MET A 170 9.96 -7.71 -3.58
C MET A 170 8.49 -7.74 -3.19
N SER A 171 7.68 -8.41 -4.01
CA SER A 171 6.24 -8.63 -3.81
C SER A 171 5.83 -10.02 -4.30
N GLY A 172 4.56 -10.40 -4.10
CA GLY A 172 4.03 -11.72 -4.45
C GLY A 172 3.97 -12.68 -3.27
N ALA A 173 3.71 -13.96 -3.51
CA ALA A 173 3.43 -14.96 -2.48
C ALA A 173 4.49 -15.04 -1.38
N ALA A 174 5.78 -14.86 -1.74
CA ALA A 174 6.90 -14.95 -0.81
C ALA A 174 6.83 -13.97 0.37
N VAL A 175 6.15 -12.83 0.23
CA VAL A 175 6.09 -11.81 1.30
C VAL A 175 4.91 -12.02 2.27
N LYS A 176 3.96 -12.94 1.96
CA LYS A 176 2.73 -13.14 2.76
C LYS A 176 3.00 -13.34 4.26
N PRO A 177 3.88 -14.25 4.71
CA PRO A 177 4.06 -14.49 6.14
C PRO A 177 4.62 -13.27 6.88
N ILE A 178 5.41 -12.43 6.21
CA ILE A 178 5.95 -11.19 6.78
C ILE A 178 4.84 -10.15 6.89
N ALA A 179 4.08 -9.97 5.80
CA ALA A 179 2.96 -9.04 5.74
C ALA A 179 1.89 -9.38 6.79
N LEU A 180 1.51 -10.65 6.88
CA LEU A 180 0.52 -11.15 7.84
C LEU A 180 0.94 -10.87 9.30
N ARG A 181 2.20 -11.16 9.66
CA ARG A 181 2.74 -10.84 10.98
C ARG A 181 2.68 -9.33 11.26
N MET A 182 3.08 -8.50 10.30
CA MET A 182 3.09 -7.05 10.48
C MET A 182 1.67 -6.50 10.64
N VAL A 183 0.70 -6.98 9.86
CA VAL A 183 -0.72 -6.62 10.00
C VAL A 183 -1.24 -6.98 11.39
N TRP A 184 -0.97 -8.18 11.87
CA TRP A 184 -1.35 -8.59 13.23
C TRP A 184 -0.74 -7.71 14.33
N GLN A 185 0.53 -7.31 14.20
CA GLN A 185 1.19 -6.40 15.14
C GLN A 185 0.55 -5.01 15.13
N VAL A 186 0.32 -4.44 13.94
CA VAL A 186 -0.24 -3.10 13.78
C VAL A 186 -1.71 -3.05 14.23
N ALA A 187 -2.51 -4.07 13.91
CA ALA A 187 -3.91 -4.14 14.36
C ALA A 187 -4.07 -4.11 15.89
N LYS A 188 -3.05 -4.56 16.64
CA LYS A 188 -3.02 -4.45 18.10
C LYS A 188 -2.45 -3.11 18.60
N ALA A 189 -1.77 -2.36 17.76
CA ALA A 189 -1.01 -1.17 18.15
C ALA A 189 -1.75 0.14 17.91
N VAL A 190 -2.72 0.17 16.99
CA VAL A 190 -3.49 1.35 16.62
C VAL A 190 -4.99 1.12 16.80
N LYS A 191 -5.76 2.22 16.85
CA LYS A 191 -7.24 2.18 16.98
C LYS A 191 -7.94 2.36 15.64
N ILE A 192 -7.24 2.90 14.65
CA ILE A 192 -7.76 3.10 13.29
C ILE A 192 -7.75 1.80 12.48
N PRO A 193 -8.66 1.65 11.50
CA PRO A 193 -8.71 0.47 10.64
C PRO A 193 -7.39 0.16 9.95
N VAL A 194 -7.10 -1.12 9.80
CA VAL A 194 -5.89 -1.64 9.15
C VAL A 194 -6.27 -2.33 7.85
N ILE A 195 -5.62 -1.96 6.75
CA ILE A 195 -5.79 -2.57 5.43
C ILE A 195 -4.58 -3.47 5.18
N GLY A 196 -4.83 -4.78 5.03
CA GLY A 196 -3.77 -5.77 4.82
C GLY A 196 -3.43 -5.96 3.34
N LEU A 197 -2.15 -5.97 2.99
CA LEU A 197 -1.67 -6.34 1.66
C LEU A 197 -0.27 -6.95 1.70
N GLY A 198 0.01 -7.80 0.72
CA GLY A 198 1.31 -8.46 0.55
C GLY A 198 1.17 -9.97 0.45
N GLY A 199 1.25 -10.49 -0.77
CA GLY A 199 1.23 -11.92 -1.05
C GLY A 199 -0.14 -12.59 -1.02
N ILE A 200 -1.23 -11.83 -1.08
CA ILE A 200 -2.59 -12.37 -1.23
C ILE A 200 -2.75 -12.87 -2.68
N MET A 201 -2.87 -14.19 -2.83
CA MET A 201 -2.98 -14.88 -4.11
C MET A 201 -4.33 -15.54 -4.32
N ASN A 202 -5.12 -15.69 -3.27
CA ASN A 202 -6.45 -16.32 -3.29
C ASN A 202 -7.28 -15.86 -2.07
N TRP A 203 -8.54 -16.32 -1.99
CA TRP A 203 -9.46 -15.98 -0.91
C TRP A 203 -9.01 -16.45 0.49
N LYS A 204 -8.30 -17.59 0.59
CA LYS A 204 -7.80 -18.11 1.88
C LYS A 204 -6.77 -17.13 2.47
N ASP A 205 -5.85 -16.66 1.63
CA ASP A 205 -4.88 -15.66 2.05
C ASP A 205 -5.59 -14.40 2.55
N ALA A 206 -6.62 -13.92 1.85
CA ALA A 206 -7.40 -12.76 2.26
C ALA A 206 -8.07 -12.95 3.62
N VAL A 207 -8.68 -14.12 3.86
CA VAL A 207 -9.28 -14.47 5.16
C VAL A 207 -8.25 -14.52 6.26
N GLU A 208 -7.04 -15.05 6.02
CA GLU A 208 -5.96 -15.03 7.00
C GLU A 208 -5.61 -13.59 7.43
N PHE A 209 -5.56 -12.63 6.49
CA PHE A 209 -5.32 -11.22 6.83
C PHE A 209 -6.46 -10.62 7.66
N MET A 210 -7.72 -10.95 7.36
CA MET A 210 -8.86 -10.52 8.15
C MET A 210 -8.82 -11.10 9.57
N LEU A 211 -8.50 -12.38 9.72
CA LEU A 211 -8.31 -13.04 11.02
C LEU A 211 -7.13 -12.44 11.81
N ALA A 212 -6.11 -11.94 11.12
CA ALA A 212 -5.00 -11.21 11.75
C ALA A 212 -5.36 -9.78 12.19
N GLY A 213 -6.57 -9.29 11.89
CA GLY A 213 -7.09 -7.99 12.31
C GLY A 213 -7.18 -6.94 11.19
N ALA A 214 -7.02 -7.32 9.92
CA ALA A 214 -7.28 -6.42 8.82
C ALA A 214 -8.79 -6.18 8.65
N SER A 215 -9.19 -4.91 8.54
CA SER A 215 -10.57 -4.50 8.24
C SER A 215 -10.88 -4.54 6.75
N ALA A 216 -9.86 -4.52 5.90
CA ALA A 216 -9.94 -4.65 4.45
C ALA A 216 -8.63 -5.22 3.91
N ILE A 217 -8.63 -5.65 2.65
CA ILE A 217 -7.42 -6.16 1.96
C ILE A 217 -7.19 -5.46 0.64
N GLN A 218 -5.94 -5.46 0.17
CA GLN A 218 -5.58 -5.02 -1.18
C GLN A 218 -4.79 -6.13 -1.89
N ILE A 219 -5.05 -6.31 -3.19
CA ILE A 219 -4.38 -7.30 -4.03
C ILE A 219 -3.53 -6.55 -5.06
N GLY A 220 -2.24 -6.83 -5.06
CA GLY A 220 -1.28 -6.21 -5.99
C GLY A 220 -0.80 -7.21 -7.05
N THR A 221 0.31 -7.89 -6.78
CA THR A 221 1.05 -8.74 -7.72
C THR A 221 0.21 -9.83 -8.38
N ALA A 222 -0.76 -10.40 -7.67
CA ALA A 222 -1.63 -11.45 -8.23
C ALA A 222 -2.43 -11.00 -9.47
N ASN A 223 -2.71 -9.69 -9.62
CA ASN A 223 -3.37 -9.16 -10.81
C ASN A 223 -2.52 -9.29 -12.09
N PHE A 224 -1.20 -9.45 -11.99
CA PHE A 224 -0.33 -9.71 -13.14
C PHE A 224 -0.47 -11.16 -13.64
N ILE A 225 -0.90 -12.07 -12.76
CA ILE A 225 -1.11 -13.50 -13.08
C ILE A 225 -2.56 -13.70 -13.54
N ASP A 226 -3.51 -13.14 -12.81
CA ASP A 226 -4.94 -13.23 -13.09
C ASP A 226 -5.62 -11.88 -12.88
N PRO A 227 -5.98 -11.15 -13.95
CA PRO A 227 -6.66 -9.85 -13.84
C PRO A 227 -8.02 -9.88 -13.12
N ALA A 228 -8.66 -11.07 -13.05
CA ALA A 228 -9.95 -11.27 -12.38
C ALA A 228 -9.79 -11.71 -10.91
N ILE A 229 -8.57 -11.81 -10.39
CA ILE A 229 -8.29 -12.37 -9.07
C ILE A 229 -9.06 -11.65 -7.95
N THR A 230 -9.23 -10.34 -8.05
CA THR A 230 -9.92 -9.56 -7.03
C THR A 230 -11.39 -9.98 -6.89
N VAL A 231 -12.06 -10.24 -8.01
CA VAL A 231 -13.44 -10.75 -8.02
C VAL A 231 -13.51 -12.15 -7.41
N LYS A 232 -12.62 -13.06 -7.85
CA LYS A 232 -12.54 -14.43 -7.32
C LYS A 232 -12.26 -14.48 -5.82
N VAL A 233 -11.42 -13.56 -5.33
CA VAL A 233 -11.16 -13.45 -3.89
C VAL A 233 -12.39 -12.95 -3.14
N ALA A 234 -13.11 -11.96 -3.66
CA ALA A 234 -14.33 -11.46 -3.04
C ALA A 234 -15.43 -12.58 -2.97
N GLU A 235 -15.64 -13.30 -4.06
CA GLU A 235 -16.56 -14.45 -4.12
C GLU A 235 -16.17 -15.57 -3.12
N GLY A 236 -14.86 -15.85 -3.02
CA GLY A 236 -14.34 -16.85 -2.08
C GLY A 236 -14.45 -16.44 -0.62
N ILE A 237 -14.35 -15.15 -0.30
CA ILE A 237 -14.62 -14.61 1.04
C ILE A 237 -16.10 -14.76 1.37
N ASP A 238 -17.00 -14.42 0.45
CA ASP A 238 -18.45 -14.54 0.64
C ASP A 238 -18.85 -16.00 0.88
N ASP A 239 -18.34 -16.94 0.08
CA ASP A 239 -18.53 -18.38 0.29
C ASP A 239 -18.03 -18.84 1.67
N TYR A 240 -16.85 -18.38 2.09
CA TYR A 240 -16.29 -18.67 3.41
C TYR A 240 -17.21 -18.19 4.53
N LEU A 241 -17.72 -16.95 4.46
CA LEU A 241 -18.63 -16.38 5.44
C LEU A 241 -19.93 -17.19 5.53
N ASN A 242 -20.50 -17.54 4.39
CA ASN A 242 -21.73 -18.35 4.30
C ASN A 242 -21.54 -19.74 4.93
N ARG A 243 -20.45 -20.45 4.62
CA ARG A 243 -20.16 -21.78 5.17
C ARG A 243 -19.93 -21.80 6.69
N HIS A 244 -19.47 -20.67 7.24
CA HIS A 244 -19.23 -20.53 8.67
C HIS A 244 -20.36 -19.81 9.41
N ASN A 245 -21.50 -19.51 8.74
CA ASN A 245 -22.64 -18.79 9.29
C ASN A 245 -22.30 -17.43 9.89
N TYR A 246 -21.25 -16.76 9.38
CA TYR A 246 -20.94 -15.40 9.75
C TYR A 246 -21.93 -14.45 9.06
N LYS A 247 -22.72 -13.72 9.84
CA LYS A 247 -23.46 -12.58 9.31
C LYS A 247 -22.44 -11.51 8.90
N LEU A 248 -22.66 -10.92 7.76
CA LEU A 248 -21.79 -9.94 7.07
C LEU A 248 -21.42 -8.73 7.95
N SER A 249 -20.62 -8.94 8.98
CA SER A 249 -19.97 -7.89 9.72
C SER A 249 -18.49 -8.25 9.82
N LEU A 250 -17.66 -7.43 9.23
CA LEU A 250 -16.20 -7.51 9.36
C LEU A 250 -15.75 -7.62 10.83
N ILE A 251 -16.57 -7.15 11.76
CA ILE A 251 -16.37 -7.19 13.23
C ILE A 251 -16.16 -8.62 13.74
N HIS A 252 -16.87 -9.63 13.19
CA HIS A 252 -16.75 -11.02 13.65
C HIS A 252 -15.51 -11.75 13.14
N ILE A 253 -14.87 -11.24 12.06
CA ILE A 253 -13.62 -11.80 11.54
C ILE A 253 -12.43 -11.05 12.18
N SER A 254 -12.61 -9.77 12.53
CA SER A 254 -11.55 -8.92 13.08
C SER A 254 -11.41 -9.00 14.60
N GLU A 255 -12.34 -9.64 15.32
CA GLU A 255 -12.07 -9.96 16.70
C GLU A 255 -10.90 -10.96 16.77
N PRO A 256 -9.72 -10.54 17.27
CA PRO A 256 -8.65 -11.49 17.51
C PRO A 256 -9.22 -12.53 18.46
N THR A 257 -9.31 -13.77 17.98
CA THR A 257 -9.72 -14.90 18.82
C THR A 257 -8.94 -14.82 20.13
N ARG A 258 -9.62 -14.49 21.23
CA ARG A 258 -9.07 -14.52 22.59
C ARG A 258 -8.77 -15.94 23.05
N HIS A 259 -8.52 -16.85 22.13
CA HIS A 259 -8.11 -18.21 22.43
C HIS A 259 -6.62 -18.34 22.12
N SER A 260 -5.89 -18.17 23.18
CA SER A 260 -4.61 -18.81 23.57
C SER A 260 -3.77 -19.37 22.40
N LEU A 261 -2.71 -18.68 22.10
CA LEU A 261 -1.41 -19.32 21.90
C LEU A 261 -0.59 -19.10 23.16
#